data_fe30e03a0044aa9f8019d8449afb523d
#
_entry.id   fe30e03a0044aa9f8019d8449afb523d
#
_cell.length_a   1.000
_cell.length_b   1.000
_cell.length_c   1.000
_cell.angle_alpha   90.00
_cell.angle_beta   90.00
_cell.angle_gamma   90.00
#
_symmetry.space_group_name_H-M   'P 1'
#
loop_
_entity.id
_entity.type
_entity.pdbx_description
1 polymer ?
#
loop_
_entity_poly.entity_id
_entity_poly.type
_entity_poly.pdbx_seq_one_letter_code
_entity_poly.pdbx_strand_id
1 'polypeptide(L)'
;MRGKRVYLENIDVKSIRLLIPGEYGKTSNGIWWFCTPNGLHSKIDSKKHEIIEYKNGSITINCLISINKIISWRGFLEKGIWWRC
;
A
#
# COMPACT_ATOMS: atom_id res chain seq x y z
N MET A 1 -7.88 -0.37 10.83
CA MET A 1 -8.40 -1.25 9.76
C MET A 1 -7.37 -2.31 9.40
N ARG A 2 -7.79 -3.55 9.34
CA ARG A 2 -6.89 -4.62 8.92
C ARG A 2 -6.66 -4.55 7.42
N GLY A 3 -5.40 -4.42 7.01
CA GLY A 3 -5.03 -4.47 5.60
C GLY A 3 -5.00 -5.89 5.06
N LYS A 4 -4.92 -6.02 3.74
CA LYS A 4 -4.83 -7.32 3.07
C LYS A 4 -3.72 -7.29 2.05
N ARG A 5 -2.77 -8.23 2.18
CA ARG A 5 -1.72 -8.41 1.18
C ARG A 5 -2.31 -9.06 -0.06
N VAL A 6 -2.04 -8.47 -1.22
CA VAL A 6 -2.32 -9.06 -2.52
C VAL A 6 -1.02 -9.24 -3.29
N TYR A 7 -0.98 -10.18 -4.22
CA TYR A 7 0.23 -10.51 -4.96
C TYR A 7 0.10 -10.04 -6.40
N LEU A 8 0.92 -9.05 -6.75
CA LEU A 8 0.82 -8.29 -8.01
C LEU A 8 1.91 -8.63 -9.02
N GLU A 9 2.73 -9.66 -8.75
CA GLU A 9 3.94 -9.94 -9.54
C GLU A 9 3.65 -10.20 -11.03
N ASN A 10 2.49 -10.75 -11.33
CA ASN A 10 2.10 -11.09 -12.69
C ASN A 10 0.92 -10.28 -13.19
N ILE A 11 0.61 -9.17 -12.54
CA ILE A 11 -0.55 -8.35 -12.86
C ILE A 11 -0.11 -7.09 -13.58
N ASP A 12 -0.82 -6.76 -14.68
CA ASP A 12 -0.63 -5.52 -15.42
C ASP A 12 -0.92 -4.30 -14.53
N VAL A 13 -0.21 -3.20 -14.78
CA VAL A 13 -0.39 -1.93 -14.07
C VAL A 13 -1.85 -1.48 -14.06
N LYS A 14 -2.62 -1.77 -15.10
CA LYS A 14 -4.05 -1.46 -15.16
C LYS A 14 -4.86 -2.17 -14.07
N SER A 15 -4.43 -3.35 -13.64
CA SER A 15 -5.12 -4.14 -12.63
C SER A 15 -4.94 -3.58 -11.22
N ILE A 16 -3.95 -2.72 -11.01
CA ILE A 16 -3.68 -2.13 -9.70
C ILE A 16 -4.83 -1.23 -9.27
N ARG A 17 -5.53 -0.62 -10.22
CA ARG A 17 -6.70 0.21 -9.93
C ARG A 17 -7.88 -0.58 -9.38
N LEU A 18 -7.79 -1.91 -9.42
CA LEU A 18 -8.82 -2.80 -8.87
C LEU A 18 -8.62 -3.10 -7.38
N LEU A 19 -7.52 -2.61 -6.78
CA LEU A 19 -7.34 -2.76 -5.34
C LEU A 19 -8.49 -2.08 -4.60
N ILE A 20 -9.04 -2.80 -3.64
CA ILE A 20 -10.09 -2.25 -2.76
C ILE A 20 -9.45 -1.67 -1.49
N PRO A 21 -10.18 -0.82 -0.74
CA PRO A 21 -9.63 -0.19 0.45
C PRO A 21 -8.96 -1.17 1.42
N GLY A 22 -7.72 -0.83 1.81
CA GLY A 22 -6.93 -1.63 2.72
C GLY A 22 -5.98 -2.62 2.06
N GLU A 23 -6.13 -2.87 0.76
CA GLU A 23 -5.23 -3.80 0.05
C GLU A 23 -3.88 -3.17 -0.28
N TYR A 24 -2.84 -3.98 -0.29
CA TYR A 24 -1.50 -3.56 -0.67
C TYR A 24 -0.74 -4.72 -1.29
N GLY A 25 0.20 -4.40 -2.17
CA GLY A 25 1.02 -5.41 -2.82
C GLY A 25 2.21 -4.81 -3.54
N LYS A 26 3.14 -5.66 -3.94
CA LYS A 26 4.37 -5.27 -4.61
C LYS A 26 4.39 -5.85 -6.01
N THR A 27 4.73 -5.03 -7.00
CA THR A 27 4.98 -5.50 -8.36
C THR A 27 6.40 -6.07 -8.47
N SER A 28 6.67 -6.79 -9.57
CA SER A 28 7.97 -7.44 -9.78
C SER A 28 9.14 -6.46 -9.83
N ASN A 29 8.89 -5.20 -10.16
CA ASN A 29 9.92 -4.17 -10.20
C ASN A 29 10.18 -3.48 -8.85
N GLY A 30 9.57 -3.97 -7.76
CA GLY A 30 9.82 -3.45 -6.42
C GLY A 30 8.98 -2.25 -6.02
N ILE A 31 7.95 -1.91 -6.78
CA ILE A 31 7.05 -0.82 -6.44
C ILE A 31 5.89 -1.36 -5.59
N TRP A 32 5.68 -0.78 -4.43
CA TRP A 32 4.55 -1.09 -3.58
C TRP A 32 3.35 -0.23 -3.96
N TRP A 33 2.20 -0.88 -4.06
CA TRP A 33 0.93 -0.24 -4.38
C TRP A 33 -0.03 -0.43 -3.23
N PHE A 34 -0.83 0.59 -2.97
CA PHE A 34 -1.76 0.61 -1.85
C PHE A 34 -3.11 1.14 -2.28
N CYS A 35 -4.15 0.64 -1.63
CA CYS A 35 -5.43 1.34 -1.60
C CYS A 35 -5.68 1.71 -0.14
N THR A 36 -5.67 3.00 0.17
CA THR A 36 -5.84 3.47 1.54
C THR A 36 -7.25 3.13 2.06
N PRO A 37 -7.47 3.17 3.40
CA PRO A 37 -8.79 2.89 3.95
C PRO A 37 -9.92 3.74 3.38
N ASN A 38 -9.62 4.95 2.91
CA ASN A 38 -10.61 5.82 2.27
C ASN A 38 -10.64 5.71 0.74
N GLY A 39 -9.98 4.71 0.16
CA GLY A 39 -10.09 4.40 -1.26
C GLY A 39 -9.08 5.07 -2.18
N LEU A 40 -8.07 5.75 -1.66
CA LEU A 40 -7.04 6.38 -2.50
C LEU A 40 -5.98 5.36 -2.92
N HIS A 41 -5.64 5.36 -4.21
CA HIS A 41 -4.56 4.53 -4.74
C HIS A 41 -3.25 5.31 -4.72
N SER A 42 -2.20 4.68 -4.21
CA SER A 42 -0.88 5.29 -4.10
C SER A 42 0.21 4.25 -4.33
N LYS A 43 1.41 4.73 -4.64
CA LYS A 43 2.57 3.86 -4.83
C LYS A 43 3.79 4.41 -4.10
N ILE A 44 4.67 3.51 -3.66
CA ILE A 44 5.93 3.85 -3.00
C ILE A 44 7.04 2.95 -3.56
N ASP A 45 8.15 3.59 -3.90
CA ASP A 45 9.36 2.88 -4.32
C ASP A 45 10.13 2.42 -3.07
N SER A 46 10.34 1.11 -2.94
CA SER A 46 11.07 0.54 -1.80
C SER A 46 12.52 1.02 -1.70
N LYS A 47 13.08 1.56 -2.78
CA LYS A 47 14.43 2.13 -2.75
C LYS A 47 14.49 3.48 -2.05
N LYS A 48 13.37 4.17 -1.95
CA LYS A 48 13.29 5.51 -1.34
C LYS A 48 12.70 5.50 0.06
N HIS A 49 12.05 4.41 0.44
CA HIS A 49 11.38 4.30 1.74
C HIS A 49 11.70 2.98 2.38
N GLU A 50 11.86 2.98 3.69
CA GLU A 50 12.07 1.75 4.43
C GLU A 50 10.76 1.02 4.58
N ILE A 51 10.70 -0.20 4.08
CA ILE A 51 9.55 -1.07 4.17
C ILE A 51 10.01 -2.40 4.76
N ILE A 52 9.38 -2.84 5.84
CA ILE A 52 9.67 -4.12 6.46
C ILE A 52 8.61 -5.11 6.02
N GLU A 53 9.04 -6.18 5.37
CA GLU A 53 8.14 -7.24 4.92
C GLU A 53 8.29 -8.46 5.81
N TYR A 54 7.18 -8.98 6.32
CA TYR A 54 7.16 -10.14 7.21
C TYR A 54 6.86 -11.42 6.44
N LYS A 55 7.14 -12.56 7.07
CA LYS A 55 6.98 -13.88 6.43
C LYS A 55 5.54 -14.15 5.99
N ASN A 56 4.57 -13.61 6.70
CA ASN A 56 3.15 -13.78 6.34
C ASN A 56 2.67 -12.86 5.21
N GLY A 57 3.58 -12.07 4.62
CA GLY A 57 3.25 -11.14 3.55
C GLY A 57 2.81 -9.77 4.01
N SER A 58 2.59 -9.56 5.29
CA SER A 58 2.26 -8.23 5.81
C SER A 58 3.49 -7.33 5.81
N ILE A 59 3.27 -6.02 5.89
CA ILE A 59 4.35 -5.05 5.89
C ILE A 59 4.17 -4.00 6.97
N THR A 60 5.28 -3.34 7.29
CA THR A 60 5.29 -2.11 8.08
C THR A 60 5.92 -1.01 7.24
N ILE A 61 5.22 0.12 7.15
CA ILE A 61 5.73 1.32 6.49
C ILE A 61 5.28 2.54 7.28
N ASN A 62 6.22 3.42 7.59
CA ASN A 62 5.95 4.63 8.35
C ASN A 62 5.67 5.81 7.42
N CYS A 63 4.84 6.75 7.89
CA CYS A 63 4.58 8.04 7.22
C CYS A 63 4.09 7.91 5.78
N LEU A 64 3.11 7.05 5.55
CA LEU A 64 2.45 6.94 4.26
C LEU A 64 1.44 8.08 4.13
N ILE A 65 1.57 8.85 3.06
CA ILE A 65 0.64 9.94 2.75
C ILE A 65 0.17 9.74 1.31
N SER A 66 -1.14 9.71 1.13
CA SER A 66 -1.78 9.65 -0.17
C SER A 66 -2.61 10.89 -0.38
N ILE A 67 -2.34 11.65 -1.44
CA ILE A 67 -3.03 12.90 -1.70
C ILE A 67 -3.49 12.92 -3.16
N ASN A 68 -4.75 13.29 -3.36
CA ASN A 68 -5.22 13.74 -4.66
C ASN A 68 -5.80 15.16 -4.49
N LYS A 69 -6.38 15.72 -5.54
CA LYS A 69 -6.85 17.12 -5.53
C LYS A 69 -7.98 17.41 -4.54
N ILE A 70 -8.73 16.39 -4.15
CA ILE A 70 -9.97 16.54 -3.38
C ILE A 70 -9.87 15.84 -2.03
N ILE A 71 -9.26 14.66 -2.00
CA ILE A 71 -9.24 13.80 -0.82
C ILE A 71 -7.79 13.52 -0.44
N SER A 72 -7.50 13.55 0.85
CA SER A 72 -6.19 13.15 1.37
C SER A 72 -6.36 12.08 2.44
N TRP A 73 -5.33 11.27 2.60
CA TRP A 73 -5.24 10.31 3.69
C TRP A 73 -3.81 10.32 4.24
N ARG A 74 -3.69 10.28 5.54
CA ARG A 74 -2.39 10.28 6.20
C ARG A 74 -2.38 9.22 7.29
N GLY A 75 -1.35 8.38 7.28
CA GLY A 75 -1.24 7.33 8.24
C GLY A 75 -0.07 6.41 7.94
N PHE A 76 -0.15 5.19 8.44
CA PHE A 76 0.91 4.20 8.25
C PHE A 76 0.33 2.79 8.32
N LEU A 77 1.14 1.83 7.85
CA LEU A 77 0.89 0.40 8.02
C LEU A 77 1.85 -0.13 9.08
N GLU A 78 1.33 -0.89 10.04
CA GLU A 78 2.14 -1.60 11.02
C GLU A 78 1.70 -3.04 11.08
N LYS A 79 2.57 -3.95 10.66
CA LYS A 79 2.29 -5.38 10.60
C LYS A 79 0.96 -5.68 9.91
N GLY A 80 0.72 -4.98 8.80
CA GLY A 80 -0.48 -5.17 7.98
C GLY A 80 -1.74 -4.49 8.51
N ILE A 81 -1.64 -3.67 9.53
CA ILE A 81 -2.79 -2.93 10.06
C ILE A 81 -2.64 -1.45 9.72
N TRP A 82 -3.70 -0.88 9.18
CA TRP A 82 -3.74 0.53 8.83
C TRP A 82 -4.04 1.38 10.06
N TRP A 83 -3.21 2.37 10.30
CA TRP A 83 -3.38 3.35 11.36
C TRP A 83 -3.44 4.75 10.75
N ARG A 84 -4.35 5.56 11.25
CA ARG A 84 -4.50 6.94 10.82
C ARG A 84 -3.73 7.86 11.78
N CYS A 85 -2.98 8.82 11.20
CA CYS A 85 -2.31 9.85 11.99
C CYS A 85 -3.28 10.98 12.37
#